data_d960eb5ad699957b90cfbec468de887f
#
_entry.id   d960eb5ad699957b90cfbec468de887f
#
_cell.length_a   1.000
_cell.length_b   1.000
_cell.length_c   1.000
_cell.angle_alpha   90.00
_cell.angle_beta   90.00
_cell.angle_gamma   90.00
#
_symmetry.space_group_name_H-M   'P 1'
#
loop_
_entity.id
_entity.type
_entity.pdbx_description
1 polymer ?
#
loop_
_entity_poly.entity_id
_entity_poly.type
_entity_poly.pdbx_seq_one_letter_code
_entity_poly.pdbx_strand_id
1 'polypeptide(L)'
;MPGRERGPAHRWWVLGVIGLAQLMVVLDATIVNIALPSAQQDLGFSDGNRQWIVTAYALAFGSLLLLGGRIADLVGRKIVFLTGLVGFAVVSAIGGAAPGFEVLVVARALQGLFAALLAPAALSLLTTTFNVPNERAKAFGIYGAIAGTGGAVGLLLGGVLTEYLNWRWCLYVNLLFALVAFAGGARLLTAGAPAHRPKLDVPGTVLVSSGLFCIVFGFSNAESHQWSSPHTWGFLAAGGVLLAAFAWWLTRAAHPLLPLRVVLNRNRGASYLAMFIAGGGMFGVFLFLTYYLQRTLLYSPVATGLAFIPMVALMIATSMTTTNVLVPRFGAKPIVPLGMGIAAAAMVWMTSLDLTSGYVTHVLPNLLFLGLGLGMVFATVMNLATYGVAVRDAGVASAMVSTSQQVGGSIGTALLNSLATGAATSYLVGRPPTPANIAQAQLHSYSTAYWWSAGYFVLGLLVTLVLYRRGAPRPQLVEDAAPVRA
;
A
#
# COMPACT_ATOMS: atom_id res chain seq x y z
N MET A 1 -21.15 -11.32 32.47
CA MET A 1 -19.86 -11.82 32.99
C MET A 1 -18.78 -10.83 32.53
N PRO A 2 -18.06 -10.14 33.43
CA PRO A 2 -17.00 -9.23 33.04
C PRO A 2 -15.87 -10.04 32.38
N GLY A 3 -15.39 -9.53 31.23
CA GLY A 3 -14.43 -10.21 30.37
C GLY A 3 -13.13 -10.51 31.13
N ARG A 4 -12.73 -11.78 31.12
CA ARG A 4 -11.37 -12.20 31.47
C ARG A 4 -10.41 -11.33 30.72
N GLU A 5 -9.59 -10.56 31.40
CA GLU A 5 -8.42 -9.90 30.81
C GLU A 5 -7.55 -10.99 30.18
N ARG A 6 -7.62 -11.07 28.85
CA ARG A 6 -6.79 -12.01 28.10
C ARG A 6 -5.35 -11.53 28.19
N GLY A 7 -4.46 -12.38 28.68
CA GLY A 7 -3.07 -12.06 28.97
C GLY A 7 -2.30 -11.48 27.78
N PRO A 8 -1.13 -10.86 28.00
CA PRO A 8 -0.35 -10.17 26.97
C PRO A 8 -0.05 -11.04 25.75
N ALA A 9 0.17 -12.34 25.90
CA ALA A 9 0.39 -13.26 24.80
C ALA A 9 -0.76 -13.29 23.77
N HIS A 10 -2.00 -13.09 24.19
CA HIS A 10 -3.17 -13.08 23.32
C HIS A 10 -3.11 -11.95 22.28
N ARG A 11 -2.64 -10.75 22.65
CA ARG A 11 -2.54 -9.60 21.75
C ARG A 11 -1.56 -9.85 20.61
N TRP A 12 -0.46 -10.55 20.86
CA TRP A 12 0.53 -10.90 19.84
C TRP A 12 0.02 -11.93 18.85
N TRP A 13 -0.81 -12.88 19.28
CA TRP A 13 -1.51 -13.79 18.37
C TRP A 13 -2.52 -13.04 17.49
N VAL A 14 -3.22 -12.04 18.03
CA VAL A 14 -4.07 -11.14 17.24
C VAL A 14 -3.24 -10.40 16.19
N LEU A 15 -2.05 -9.90 16.54
CA LEU A 15 -1.13 -9.29 15.56
C LEU A 15 -0.73 -10.27 14.46
N GLY A 16 -0.45 -11.53 14.79
CA GLY A 16 -0.14 -12.57 13.80
C GLY A 16 -1.27 -12.75 12.79
N VAL A 17 -2.51 -12.83 13.26
CA VAL A 17 -3.71 -12.95 12.40
C VAL A 17 -3.91 -11.72 11.50
N ILE A 18 -3.80 -10.52 12.09
CA ILE A 18 -3.94 -9.26 11.35
C ILE A 18 -2.79 -9.10 10.34
N GLY A 19 -1.57 -9.44 10.74
CA GLY A 19 -0.39 -9.39 9.89
C GLY A 19 -0.47 -10.37 8.72
N LEU A 20 -1.01 -11.58 8.95
CA LEU A 20 -1.23 -12.58 7.89
C LEU A 20 -2.25 -12.09 6.85
N ALA A 21 -3.34 -11.46 7.31
CA ALA A 21 -4.32 -10.86 6.40
C ALA A 21 -3.73 -9.69 5.60
N GLN A 22 -2.91 -8.85 6.22
CA GLN A 22 -2.22 -7.76 5.54
C GLN A 22 -1.20 -8.29 4.52
N LEU A 23 -0.43 -9.31 4.90
CA LEU A 23 0.51 -9.98 4.00
C LEU A 23 -0.23 -10.53 2.77
N MET A 24 -1.36 -11.20 2.96
CA MET A 24 -2.19 -11.73 1.88
C MET A 24 -2.62 -10.63 0.90
N VAL A 25 -3.12 -9.50 1.39
CA VAL A 25 -3.56 -8.37 0.54
C VAL A 25 -2.40 -7.78 -0.27
N VAL A 26 -1.24 -7.56 0.37
CA VAL A 26 -0.07 -6.98 -0.31
C VAL A 26 0.55 -7.97 -1.29
N LEU A 27 0.62 -9.23 -0.89
CA LEU A 27 1.13 -10.32 -1.72
C LEU A 27 0.26 -10.50 -2.98
N ASP A 28 -1.07 -10.51 -2.84
CA ASP A 28 -2.00 -10.65 -3.97
C ASP A 28 -1.85 -9.52 -5.00
N ALA A 29 -1.58 -8.30 -4.55
CA ALA A 29 -1.36 -7.17 -5.43
C ALA A 29 -0.09 -7.33 -6.31
N THR A 30 0.89 -8.10 -5.87
CA THR A 30 2.21 -8.25 -6.55
C THR A 30 2.40 -9.60 -7.22
N ILE A 31 1.88 -10.67 -6.64
CA ILE A 31 2.04 -12.05 -7.12
C ILE A 31 1.46 -12.23 -8.54
N VAL A 32 0.35 -11.55 -8.82
CA VAL A 32 -0.33 -11.60 -10.12
C VAL A 32 0.55 -11.05 -11.25
N ASN A 33 1.42 -10.07 -10.98
CA ASN A 33 2.30 -9.52 -12.00
C ASN A 33 3.25 -10.56 -12.61
N ILE A 34 3.71 -11.52 -11.79
CA ILE A 34 4.55 -12.64 -12.26
C ILE A 34 3.70 -13.67 -13.02
N ALA A 35 2.48 -13.89 -12.59
CA ALA A 35 1.55 -14.85 -13.19
C ALA A 35 0.97 -14.39 -14.54
N LEU A 36 0.93 -13.07 -14.79
CA LEU A 36 0.27 -12.47 -15.94
C LEU A 36 0.70 -13.02 -17.32
N PRO A 37 2.01 -13.18 -17.63
CA PRO A 37 2.43 -13.71 -18.94
C PRO A 37 1.90 -15.14 -19.17
N SER A 38 1.95 -16.00 -18.14
CA SER A 38 1.44 -17.36 -18.20
C SER A 38 -0.08 -17.42 -18.29
N ALA A 39 -0.78 -16.55 -17.56
CA ALA A 39 -2.23 -16.42 -17.65
C ALA A 39 -2.67 -15.91 -19.03
N GLN A 40 -1.93 -15.00 -19.63
CA GLN A 40 -2.18 -14.48 -20.98
C GLN A 40 -2.08 -15.58 -22.03
N GLN A 41 -1.07 -16.43 -21.95
CA GLN A 41 -0.89 -17.55 -22.88
C GLN A 41 -2.01 -18.60 -22.70
N ASP A 42 -2.39 -18.91 -21.46
CA ASP A 42 -3.41 -19.92 -21.16
C ASP A 42 -4.84 -19.47 -21.52
N LEU A 43 -5.18 -18.21 -21.28
CA LEU A 43 -6.52 -17.65 -21.53
C LEU A 43 -6.66 -16.92 -22.87
N GLY A 44 -5.58 -16.73 -23.63
CA GLY A 44 -5.60 -16.21 -25.00
C GLY A 44 -5.99 -14.72 -25.12
N PHE A 45 -5.79 -13.88 -24.11
CA PHE A 45 -6.13 -12.45 -24.18
C PHE A 45 -4.97 -11.60 -24.73
N SER A 46 -5.32 -10.44 -25.34
CA SER A 46 -4.38 -9.53 -25.97
C SER A 46 -3.52 -8.75 -24.95
N ASP A 47 -2.37 -8.23 -25.42
CA ASP A 47 -1.50 -7.35 -24.62
C ASP A 47 -2.23 -6.11 -24.11
N GLY A 48 -3.13 -5.51 -24.90
CA GLY A 48 -3.94 -4.37 -24.51
C GLY A 48 -4.92 -4.67 -23.36
N ASN A 49 -5.35 -5.92 -23.23
CA ASN A 49 -6.25 -6.35 -22.16
C ASN A 49 -5.51 -6.74 -20.87
N ARG A 50 -4.23 -7.07 -20.97
CA ARG A 50 -3.41 -7.56 -19.85
C ARG A 50 -3.45 -6.66 -18.62
N GLN A 51 -3.37 -5.36 -18.83
CA GLN A 51 -3.37 -4.37 -17.76
C GLN A 51 -4.68 -4.35 -16.93
N TRP A 52 -5.83 -4.73 -17.54
CA TRP A 52 -7.11 -4.72 -16.84
C TRP A 52 -7.15 -5.65 -15.64
N ILE A 53 -6.38 -6.75 -15.65
CA ILE A 53 -6.30 -7.67 -14.51
C ILE A 53 -5.72 -7.00 -13.27
N VAL A 54 -4.73 -6.11 -13.45
CA VAL A 54 -4.12 -5.34 -12.35
C VAL A 54 -4.98 -4.12 -12.01
N THR A 55 -5.43 -3.40 -13.04
CA THR A 55 -6.18 -2.16 -12.91
C THR A 55 -7.54 -2.39 -12.23
N ALA A 56 -8.27 -3.45 -12.57
CA ALA A 56 -9.57 -3.74 -11.96
C ALA A 56 -9.48 -3.92 -10.43
N TYR A 57 -8.45 -4.63 -9.96
CA TYR A 57 -8.16 -4.73 -8.53
C TYR A 57 -7.83 -3.38 -7.92
N ALA A 58 -6.90 -2.63 -8.51
CA ALA A 58 -6.43 -1.36 -7.98
C ALA A 58 -7.54 -0.29 -7.92
N LEU A 59 -8.41 -0.25 -8.95
CA LEU A 59 -9.57 0.64 -9.01
C LEU A 59 -10.57 0.34 -7.89
N ALA A 60 -11.00 -0.91 -7.77
CA ALA A 60 -11.95 -1.30 -6.74
C ALA A 60 -11.35 -1.11 -5.34
N PHE A 61 -10.10 -1.53 -5.14
CA PHE A 61 -9.41 -1.38 -3.87
C PHE A 61 -9.27 0.10 -3.49
N GLY A 62 -8.65 0.91 -4.35
CA GLY A 62 -8.37 2.32 -4.06
C GLY A 62 -9.63 3.17 -3.85
N SER A 63 -10.66 2.97 -4.67
CA SER A 63 -11.90 3.77 -4.60
C SER A 63 -12.78 3.44 -3.40
N LEU A 64 -12.74 2.21 -2.88
CA LEU A 64 -13.65 1.73 -1.82
C LEU A 64 -13.02 1.70 -0.42
N LEU A 65 -11.73 2.03 -0.26
CA LEU A 65 -11.03 1.97 1.03
C LEU A 65 -11.70 2.80 2.13
N LEU A 66 -12.11 4.03 1.83
CA LEU A 66 -12.77 4.90 2.81
C LEU A 66 -14.15 4.37 3.22
N LEU A 67 -14.90 3.83 2.26
CA LEU A 67 -16.16 3.14 2.52
C LEU A 67 -15.93 1.92 3.42
N GLY A 68 -14.93 1.10 3.10
CA GLY A 68 -14.56 -0.09 3.89
C GLY A 68 -14.24 0.24 5.34
N GLY A 69 -13.46 1.30 5.58
CA GLY A 69 -13.17 1.81 6.92
C GLY A 69 -14.42 2.25 7.68
N ARG A 70 -15.35 2.93 6.99
CA ARG A 70 -16.62 3.36 7.59
C ARG A 70 -17.55 2.18 7.89
N ILE A 71 -17.63 1.20 7.00
CA ILE A 71 -18.38 -0.04 7.24
C ILE A 71 -17.82 -0.77 8.46
N ALA A 72 -16.50 -0.81 8.64
CA ALA A 72 -15.86 -1.43 9.80
C ALA A 72 -16.25 -0.74 11.12
N ASP A 73 -16.41 0.58 11.12
CA ASP A 73 -16.87 1.32 12.31
C ASP A 73 -18.39 1.16 12.56
N LEU A 74 -19.21 0.95 11.52
CA LEU A 74 -20.66 0.79 11.62
C LEU A 74 -21.10 -0.62 12.02
N VAL A 75 -20.56 -1.63 11.32
CA VAL A 75 -20.96 -3.05 11.45
C VAL A 75 -20.15 -3.76 12.53
N GLY A 76 -18.94 -3.28 12.78
CA GLY A 76 -17.99 -3.88 13.71
C GLY A 76 -16.78 -4.50 12.98
N ARG A 77 -15.60 -4.16 13.47
CA ARG A 77 -14.30 -4.48 12.83
C ARG A 77 -14.07 -5.97 12.65
N LYS A 78 -14.44 -6.79 13.66
CA LYS A 78 -14.33 -8.26 13.58
C LYS A 78 -15.19 -8.82 12.46
N ILE A 79 -16.44 -8.38 12.34
CA ILE A 79 -17.37 -8.87 11.30
C ILE A 79 -16.83 -8.50 9.93
N VAL A 80 -16.46 -7.24 9.71
CA VAL A 80 -15.94 -6.76 8.43
C VAL A 80 -14.61 -7.45 8.07
N PHE A 81 -13.75 -7.68 9.04
CA PHE A 81 -12.51 -8.42 8.83
C PHE A 81 -12.77 -9.86 8.39
N LEU A 82 -13.66 -10.59 9.07
CA LEU A 82 -13.99 -11.98 8.75
C LEU A 82 -14.73 -12.11 7.41
N THR A 83 -15.69 -11.21 7.12
CA THR A 83 -16.39 -11.19 5.82
C THR A 83 -15.45 -10.81 4.69
N GLY A 84 -14.52 -9.86 4.92
CA GLY A 84 -13.47 -9.53 3.97
C GLY A 84 -12.59 -10.73 3.63
N LEU A 85 -12.15 -11.51 4.64
CA LEU A 85 -11.36 -12.73 4.43
C LEU A 85 -12.12 -13.78 3.61
N VAL A 86 -13.36 -14.07 3.99
CA VAL A 86 -14.19 -15.07 3.29
C VAL A 86 -14.46 -14.65 1.86
N GLY A 87 -14.88 -13.39 1.65
CA GLY A 87 -15.14 -12.86 0.31
C GLY A 87 -13.88 -12.87 -0.56
N PHE A 88 -12.75 -12.44 -0.01
CA PHE A 88 -11.47 -12.46 -0.72
C PHE A 88 -11.06 -13.88 -1.13
N ALA A 89 -11.20 -14.86 -0.23
CA ALA A 89 -10.90 -16.27 -0.51
C ALA A 89 -11.80 -16.85 -1.60
N VAL A 90 -13.12 -16.65 -1.49
CA VAL A 90 -14.10 -17.16 -2.48
C VAL A 90 -13.80 -16.59 -3.87
N VAL A 91 -13.57 -15.29 -3.96
CA VAL A 91 -13.28 -14.64 -5.25
C VAL A 91 -11.89 -15.04 -5.77
N SER A 92 -10.91 -15.27 -4.89
CA SER A 92 -9.61 -15.83 -5.28
C SER A 92 -9.75 -17.23 -5.87
N ALA A 93 -10.62 -18.07 -5.29
CA ALA A 93 -10.93 -19.39 -5.85
C ALA A 93 -11.57 -19.29 -7.24
N ILE A 94 -12.54 -18.37 -7.41
CA ILE A 94 -13.19 -18.13 -8.72
C ILE A 94 -12.17 -17.64 -9.75
N GLY A 95 -11.30 -16.69 -9.38
CA GLY A 95 -10.24 -16.18 -10.25
C GLY A 95 -9.21 -17.24 -10.63
N GLY A 96 -8.82 -18.12 -9.69
CA GLY A 96 -7.94 -19.27 -9.97
C GLY A 96 -8.58 -20.31 -10.89
N ALA A 97 -9.90 -20.46 -10.83
CA ALA A 97 -10.67 -21.36 -11.70
C ALA A 97 -11.17 -20.67 -12.98
N ALA A 98 -10.80 -19.41 -13.25
CA ALA A 98 -11.33 -18.64 -14.37
C ALA A 98 -11.13 -19.35 -15.72
N PRO A 99 -12.22 -19.56 -16.50
CA PRO A 99 -12.17 -20.17 -17.81
C PRO A 99 -11.80 -19.16 -18.92
N GLY A 100 -11.82 -17.87 -18.63
CA GLY A 100 -11.56 -16.79 -19.59
C GLY A 100 -11.20 -15.49 -18.92
N PHE A 101 -10.83 -14.52 -19.74
CA PHE A 101 -10.36 -13.20 -19.34
C PHE A 101 -11.40 -12.42 -18.51
N GLU A 102 -12.67 -12.42 -18.94
CA GLU A 102 -13.74 -11.63 -18.29
C GLU A 102 -13.96 -12.07 -16.85
N VAL A 103 -13.98 -13.39 -16.61
CA VAL A 103 -14.14 -13.95 -15.25
C VAL A 103 -12.96 -13.56 -14.38
N LEU A 104 -11.75 -13.60 -14.93
CA LEU A 104 -10.54 -13.20 -14.19
C LEU A 104 -10.59 -11.72 -13.82
N VAL A 105 -10.97 -10.82 -14.74
CA VAL A 105 -11.10 -9.36 -14.47
C VAL A 105 -12.16 -9.08 -13.42
N VAL A 106 -13.33 -9.71 -13.52
CA VAL A 106 -14.41 -9.55 -12.52
C VAL A 106 -13.94 -10.06 -11.15
N ALA A 107 -13.27 -11.22 -11.11
CA ALA A 107 -12.69 -11.73 -9.88
C ALA A 107 -11.69 -10.74 -9.28
N ARG A 108 -10.81 -10.14 -10.08
CA ARG A 108 -9.86 -9.12 -9.64
C ARG A 108 -10.56 -7.87 -9.06
N ALA A 109 -11.61 -7.38 -9.72
CA ALA A 109 -12.40 -6.25 -9.20
C ALA A 109 -13.04 -6.59 -7.84
N LEU A 110 -13.62 -7.78 -7.70
CA LEU A 110 -14.21 -8.23 -6.43
C LEU A 110 -13.16 -8.49 -5.35
N GLN A 111 -11.96 -9.01 -5.69
CA GLN A 111 -10.83 -9.08 -4.75
C GLN A 111 -10.46 -7.69 -4.24
N GLY A 112 -10.39 -6.68 -5.11
CA GLY A 112 -10.17 -5.29 -4.72
C GLY A 112 -11.23 -4.76 -3.75
N LEU A 113 -12.51 -5.07 -3.97
CA LEU A 113 -13.60 -4.70 -3.06
C LEU A 113 -13.41 -5.33 -1.67
N PHE A 114 -13.15 -6.66 -1.60
CA PHE A 114 -12.96 -7.32 -0.31
C PHE A 114 -11.65 -6.89 0.39
N ALA A 115 -10.60 -6.60 -0.37
CA ALA A 115 -9.38 -6.00 0.16
C ALA A 115 -9.65 -4.62 0.76
N ALA A 116 -10.51 -3.80 0.14
CA ALA A 116 -10.91 -2.48 0.65
C ALA A 116 -11.69 -2.56 1.97
N LEU A 117 -12.38 -3.65 2.24
CA LEU A 117 -12.99 -3.94 3.54
C LEU A 117 -11.94 -4.43 4.54
N LEU A 118 -11.04 -5.31 4.10
CA LEU A 118 -10.10 -6.03 4.95
C LEU A 118 -8.98 -5.14 5.49
N ALA A 119 -8.32 -4.36 4.65
CA ALA A 119 -7.15 -3.57 5.03
C ALA A 119 -7.43 -2.51 6.11
N PRO A 120 -8.48 -1.66 6.01
CA PRO A 120 -8.83 -0.72 7.08
C PRO A 120 -9.30 -1.42 8.35
N ALA A 121 -10.06 -2.53 8.23
CA ALA A 121 -10.51 -3.30 9.38
C ALA A 121 -9.32 -3.92 10.14
N ALA A 122 -8.35 -4.48 9.42
CA ALA A 122 -7.12 -5.03 9.98
C ALA A 122 -6.31 -3.97 10.76
N LEU A 123 -6.06 -2.82 10.15
CA LEU A 123 -5.33 -1.72 10.79
C LEU A 123 -6.11 -1.11 11.96
N SER A 124 -7.45 -1.05 11.86
CA SER A 124 -8.32 -0.58 12.95
C SER A 124 -8.32 -1.55 14.13
N LEU A 125 -8.34 -2.87 13.89
CA LEU A 125 -8.18 -3.90 14.91
C LEU A 125 -6.82 -3.80 15.60
N LEU A 126 -5.74 -3.57 14.83
CA LEU A 126 -4.41 -3.33 15.40
C LEU A 126 -4.42 -2.13 16.35
N THR A 127 -4.98 -1.01 15.88
CA THR A 127 -5.08 0.25 16.63
C THR A 127 -5.79 0.07 17.97
N THR A 128 -6.84 -0.73 18.01
CA THR A 128 -7.67 -0.94 19.20
C THR A 128 -7.19 -2.07 20.11
N THR A 129 -6.40 -2.99 19.58
CA THR A 129 -5.81 -4.09 20.38
C THR A 129 -4.59 -3.62 21.18
N PHE A 130 -3.78 -2.72 20.60
CA PHE A 130 -2.54 -2.24 21.21
C PHE A 130 -2.67 -0.80 21.71
N ASN A 131 -3.08 -0.66 22.97
CA ASN A 131 -3.30 0.65 23.63
C ASN A 131 -2.09 1.13 24.43
N VAL A 132 -1.20 0.22 24.87
CA VAL A 132 0.02 0.55 25.61
C VAL A 132 1.07 1.09 24.64
N PRO A 133 1.65 2.28 24.86
CA PRO A 133 2.53 2.95 23.90
C PRO A 133 3.67 2.08 23.37
N ASN A 134 4.39 1.36 24.23
CA ASN A 134 5.53 0.51 23.83
C ASN A 134 5.09 -0.72 23.02
N GLU A 135 4.00 -1.40 23.42
CA GLU A 135 3.45 -2.52 22.65
C GLU A 135 2.89 -2.07 21.32
N ARG A 136 2.21 -0.91 21.30
CA ARG A 136 1.70 -0.29 20.07
C ARG A 136 2.81 0.00 19.09
N ALA A 137 3.90 0.62 19.54
CA ALA A 137 5.04 0.93 18.67
C ALA A 137 5.61 -0.34 18.02
N LYS A 138 5.81 -1.42 18.80
CA LYS A 138 6.27 -2.71 18.29
C LYS A 138 5.30 -3.33 17.28
N ALA A 139 4.00 -3.34 17.61
CA ALA A 139 2.97 -3.92 16.76
C ALA A 139 2.86 -3.18 15.41
N PHE A 140 2.91 -1.85 15.41
CA PHE A 140 2.93 -1.04 14.19
C PHE A 140 4.24 -1.18 13.41
N GLY A 141 5.37 -1.39 14.11
CA GLY A 141 6.66 -1.71 13.49
C GLY A 141 6.58 -3.00 12.68
N ILE A 142 6.05 -4.07 13.27
CA ILE A 142 5.87 -5.37 12.60
C ILE A 142 4.87 -5.26 11.44
N TYR A 143 3.72 -4.62 11.67
CA TYR A 143 2.69 -4.43 10.65
C TYR A 143 3.20 -3.60 9.46
N GLY A 144 3.94 -2.51 9.73
CA GLY A 144 4.57 -1.68 8.71
C GLY A 144 5.64 -2.43 7.92
N ALA A 145 6.42 -3.28 8.58
CA ALA A 145 7.38 -4.15 7.92
C ALA A 145 6.67 -5.14 6.97
N ILE A 146 5.59 -5.78 7.41
CA ILE A 146 4.77 -6.67 6.57
C ILE A 146 4.23 -5.91 5.35
N ALA A 147 3.68 -4.72 5.55
CA ALA A 147 3.14 -3.90 4.46
C ALA A 147 4.21 -3.50 3.44
N GLY A 148 5.43 -3.22 3.89
CA GLY A 148 6.53 -2.84 3.00
C GLY A 148 7.24 -4.01 2.33
N THR A 149 7.21 -5.19 2.94
CA THR A 149 7.97 -6.37 2.46
C THR A 149 7.11 -7.35 1.67
N GLY A 150 5.79 -7.28 1.82
CA GLY A 150 4.84 -8.17 1.16
C GLY A 150 5.00 -8.22 -0.36
N GLY A 151 5.44 -7.10 -0.96
CA GLY A 151 5.73 -7.02 -2.39
C GLY A 151 6.83 -7.98 -2.84
N ALA A 152 7.97 -7.99 -2.15
CA ALA A 152 9.08 -8.89 -2.48
C ALA A 152 8.72 -10.37 -2.22
N VAL A 153 8.00 -10.64 -1.11
CA VAL A 153 7.48 -11.99 -0.81
C VAL A 153 6.51 -12.44 -1.91
N GLY A 154 5.66 -11.52 -2.41
CA GLY A 154 4.73 -11.81 -3.51
C GLY A 154 5.42 -12.17 -4.81
N LEU A 155 6.47 -11.44 -5.19
CA LEU A 155 7.26 -11.75 -6.38
C LEU A 155 7.93 -13.11 -6.27
N LEU A 156 8.57 -13.41 -5.12
CA LEU A 156 9.23 -14.68 -4.89
C LEU A 156 8.24 -15.86 -4.93
N LEU A 157 7.16 -15.77 -4.16
CA LEU A 157 6.14 -16.81 -4.10
C LEU A 157 5.43 -16.98 -5.46
N GLY A 158 5.16 -15.87 -6.16
CA GLY A 158 4.60 -15.89 -7.51
C GLY A 158 5.50 -16.59 -8.51
N GLY A 159 6.81 -16.35 -8.44
CA GLY A 159 7.79 -17.06 -9.26
C GLY A 159 7.76 -18.56 -9.02
N VAL A 160 7.87 -18.97 -7.76
CA VAL A 160 7.84 -20.38 -7.37
C VAL A 160 6.53 -21.07 -7.80
N LEU A 161 5.38 -20.46 -7.49
CA LEU A 161 4.09 -21.05 -7.82
C LEU A 161 3.85 -21.15 -9.33
N THR A 162 4.27 -20.13 -10.09
CA THR A 162 4.09 -20.13 -11.56
C THR A 162 5.05 -21.10 -12.24
N GLU A 163 6.28 -21.22 -11.76
CA GLU A 163 7.32 -22.06 -12.35
C GLU A 163 7.09 -23.57 -12.06
N TYR A 164 6.77 -23.94 -10.81
CA TYR A 164 6.65 -25.33 -10.38
C TYR A 164 5.24 -25.91 -10.41
N LEU A 165 4.22 -25.04 -10.46
CA LEU A 165 2.81 -25.47 -10.56
C LEU A 165 2.15 -24.86 -11.80
N ASN A 166 1.43 -23.75 -11.64
CA ASN A 166 0.88 -22.93 -12.71
C ASN A 166 0.42 -21.57 -12.14
N TRP A 167 0.11 -20.60 -13.01
CA TRP A 167 -0.31 -19.26 -12.63
C TRP A 167 -1.55 -19.20 -11.73
N ARG A 168 -2.46 -20.19 -11.80
CA ARG A 168 -3.71 -20.24 -11.02
C ARG A 168 -3.43 -20.37 -9.53
N TRP A 169 -2.33 -21.02 -9.15
CA TRP A 169 -1.90 -21.15 -7.76
C TRP A 169 -1.52 -19.82 -7.11
N CYS A 170 -1.18 -18.80 -7.89
CA CYS A 170 -0.97 -17.45 -7.39
C CYS A 170 -2.26 -16.84 -6.80
N LEU A 171 -3.42 -17.30 -7.25
CA LEU A 171 -4.71 -16.92 -6.68
C LEU A 171 -5.16 -17.91 -5.59
N TYR A 172 -4.96 -19.21 -5.80
CA TYR A 172 -5.36 -20.24 -4.81
C TYR A 172 -4.59 -20.14 -3.50
N VAL A 173 -3.36 -19.67 -3.48
CA VAL A 173 -2.58 -19.49 -2.24
C VAL A 173 -3.28 -18.57 -1.23
N ASN A 174 -4.08 -17.63 -1.69
CA ASN A 174 -4.87 -16.75 -0.84
C ASN A 174 -5.89 -17.51 0.02
N LEU A 175 -6.39 -18.68 -0.43
CA LEU A 175 -7.31 -19.51 0.34
C LEU A 175 -6.65 -20.02 1.61
N LEU A 176 -5.37 -20.43 1.52
CA LEU A 176 -4.62 -20.90 2.68
C LEU A 176 -4.42 -19.77 3.70
N PHE A 177 -3.97 -18.59 3.23
CA PHE A 177 -3.80 -17.43 4.11
C PHE A 177 -5.12 -17.01 4.76
N ALA A 178 -6.20 -16.94 3.97
CA ALA A 178 -7.52 -16.56 4.45
C ALA A 178 -8.08 -17.58 5.45
N LEU A 179 -7.91 -18.88 5.23
CA LEU A 179 -8.35 -19.93 6.13
C LEU A 179 -7.69 -19.82 7.50
N VAL A 180 -6.36 -19.68 7.53
CA VAL A 180 -5.59 -19.53 8.78
C VAL A 180 -5.97 -18.23 9.49
N ALA A 181 -6.04 -17.11 8.75
CA ALA A 181 -6.43 -15.82 9.31
C ALA A 181 -7.88 -15.81 9.82
N PHE A 182 -8.81 -16.49 9.12
CA PHE A 182 -10.21 -16.62 9.53
C PHE A 182 -10.34 -17.47 10.80
N ALA A 183 -9.71 -18.64 10.85
CA ALA A 183 -9.75 -19.51 12.02
C ALA A 183 -9.17 -18.81 13.27
N GLY A 184 -8.04 -18.12 13.11
CA GLY A 184 -7.45 -17.30 14.17
C GLY A 184 -8.33 -16.11 14.55
N GLY A 185 -8.84 -15.37 13.56
CA GLY A 185 -9.69 -14.21 13.76
C GLY A 185 -11.02 -14.52 14.44
N ALA A 186 -11.67 -15.61 14.04
CA ALA A 186 -12.91 -16.06 14.66
C ALA A 186 -12.74 -16.35 16.16
N ARG A 187 -11.60 -16.96 16.56
CA ARG A 187 -11.31 -17.35 17.95
C ARG A 187 -10.71 -16.24 18.80
N LEU A 188 -9.81 -15.45 18.20
CA LEU A 188 -9.00 -14.49 18.96
C LEU A 188 -9.62 -13.09 19.00
N LEU A 189 -10.29 -12.66 17.93
CA LEU A 189 -10.88 -11.33 17.87
C LEU A 189 -12.16 -11.27 18.72
N THR A 190 -12.27 -10.22 19.53
CA THR A 190 -13.51 -9.93 20.30
C THR A 190 -14.47 -9.13 19.43
N ALA A 191 -15.74 -9.52 19.46
CA ALA A 191 -16.81 -8.69 18.91
C ALA A 191 -17.05 -7.52 19.87
N GLY A 192 -16.46 -6.36 19.57
CA GLY A 192 -16.84 -5.12 20.23
C GLY A 192 -18.16 -4.64 19.62
N ALA A 193 -19.19 -4.42 20.43
CA ALA A 193 -20.38 -3.73 19.94
C ALA A 193 -19.96 -2.31 19.50
N PRO A 194 -20.43 -1.81 18.34
CA PRO A 194 -20.18 -0.43 17.96
C PRO A 194 -20.83 0.48 19.00
N ALA A 195 -20.00 1.26 19.72
CA ALA A 195 -20.42 2.15 20.79
C ALA A 195 -21.43 3.21 20.32
N HIS A 196 -21.43 3.52 19.04
CA HIS A 196 -22.39 4.38 18.33
C HIS A 196 -22.59 3.81 16.92
N ARG A 197 -23.82 3.83 16.42
CA ARG A 197 -24.14 3.54 15.00
C ARG A 197 -24.35 4.87 14.27
N PRO A 198 -23.30 5.56 13.82
CA PRO A 198 -23.46 6.77 13.05
C PRO A 198 -24.11 6.41 11.71
N LYS A 199 -24.97 7.30 11.20
CA LYS A 199 -25.58 7.13 9.86
C LYS A 199 -24.48 7.15 8.79
N LEU A 200 -24.67 6.33 7.75
CA LEU A 200 -23.75 6.32 6.61
C LEU A 200 -23.95 7.62 5.80
N ASP A 201 -22.86 8.31 5.53
CA ASP A 201 -22.82 9.46 4.62
C ASP A 201 -22.81 8.96 3.18
N VAL A 202 -24.00 8.67 2.62
CA VAL A 202 -24.12 8.16 1.26
C VAL A 202 -23.59 9.15 0.22
N PRO A 203 -23.95 10.47 0.26
CA PRO A 203 -23.40 11.42 -0.71
C PRO A 203 -21.89 11.55 -0.64
N GLY A 204 -21.32 11.67 0.55
CA GLY A 204 -19.87 11.71 0.74
C GLY A 204 -19.18 10.45 0.24
N THR A 205 -19.77 9.29 0.47
CA THR A 205 -19.26 8.00 -0.03
C THR A 205 -19.24 7.97 -1.55
N VAL A 206 -20.33 8.35 -2.21
CA VAL A 206 -20.40 8.38 -3.69
C VAL A 206 -19.38 9.35 -4.27
N LEU A 207 -19.30 10.57 -3.72
CA LEU A 207 -18.37 11.59 -4.19
C LEU A 207 -16.91 11.13 -4.09
N VAL A 208 -16.48 10.60 -2.93
CA VAL A 208 -15.08 10.18 -2.75
C VAL A 208 -14.74 8.92 -3.53
N SER A 209 -15.62 7.92 -3.54
CA SER A 209 -15.36 6.67 -4.28
C SER A 209 -15.31 6.91 -5.78
N SER A 210 -16.27 7.68 -6.34
CA SER A 210 -16.23 8.05 -7.75
C SER A 210 -15.07 8.98 -8.08
N GLY A 211 -14.72 9.92 -7.19
CA GLY A 211 -13.58 10.80 -7.35
C GLY A 211 -12.25 10.04 -7.38
N LEU A 212 -12.03 9.12 -6.42
CA LEU A 212 -10.85 8.28 -6.39
C LEU A 212 -10.80 7.30 -7.58
N PHE A 213 -11.94 6.73 -7.96
CA PHE A 213 -12.03 5.90 -9.16
C PHE A 213 -11.58 6.69 -10.39
N CYS A 214 -12.11 7.88 -10.61
CA CYS A 214 -11.73 8.72 -11.75
C CYS A 214 -10.25 9.10 -11.74
N ILE A 215 -9.68 9.43 -10.58
CA ILE A 215 -8.24 9.72 -10.45
C ILE A 215 -7.40 8.49 -10.82
N VAL A 216 -7.65 7.34 -10.18
CA VAL A 216 -6.85 6.13 -10.40
C VAL A 216 -7.02 5.63 -11.85
N PHE A 217 -8.24 5.67 -12.39
CA PHE A 217 -8.51 5.31 -13.79
C PHE A 217 -7.83 6.26 -14.76
N GLY A 218 -7.89 7.58 -14.52
CA GLY A 218 -7.24 8.58 -15.35
C GLY A 218 -5.72 8.37 -15.44
N PHE A 219 -5.06 8.11 -14.31
CA PHE A 219 -3.62 7.79 -14.30
C PHE A 219 -3.32 6.45 -14.97
N SER A 220 -4.12 5.41 -14.75
CA SER A 220 -3.97 4.12 -15.42
C SER A 220 -4.18 4.24 -16.93
N ASN A 221 -5.14 5.07 -17.38
CA ASN A 221 -5.37 5.34 -18.79
C ASN A 221 -4.21 6.11 -19.44
N ALA A 222 -3.55 7.01 -18.69
CA ALA A 222 -2.36 7.71 -19.17
C ALA A 222 -1.18 6.76 -19.49
N GLU A 223 -1.05 5.68 -18.71
CA GLU A 223 -0.04 4.65 -18.92
C GLU A 223 -0.24 3.92 -20.26
N SER A 224 -1.50 3.66 -20.66
CA SER A 224 -1.85 2.84 -21.84
C SER A 224 -2.13 3.66 -23.09
N HIS A 225 -2.71 4.86 -22.98
CA HIS A 225 -3.18 5.68 -24.10
C HIS A 225 -2.46 7.04 -24.20
N GLN A 226 -1.39 7.23 -23.43
CA GLN A 226 -0.58 8.45 -23.37
C GLN A 226 -1.33 9.67 -22.76
N TRP A 227 -0.55 10.66 -22.35
CA TRP A 227 -1.05 11.92 -21.78
C TRP A 227 -1.78 12.81 -22.78
N SER A 228 -1.69 12.54 -24.06
CA SER A 228 -2.43 13.25 -25.13
C SER A 228 -3.91 12.86 -25.22
N SER A 229 -4.31 11.75 -24.61
CA SER A 229 -5.70 11.27 -24.66
C SER A 229 -6.67 12.20 -23.93
N PRO A 230 -7.74 12.69 -24.58
CA PRO A 230 -8.79 13.48 -23.91
C PRO A 230 -9.49 12.73 -22.78
N HIS A 231 -9.58 11.39 -22.87
CA HIS A 231 -10.18 10.55 -21.83
C HIS A 231 -9.35 10.61 -20.55
N THR A 232 -8.00 10.59 -20.63
CA THR A 232 -7.12 10.75 -19.47
C THR A 232 -7.44 12.03 -18.70
N TRP A 233 -7.45 13.17 -19.40
CA TRP A 233 -7.74 14.47 -18.77
C TRP A 233 -9.17 14.60 -18.34
N GLY A 234 -10.13 14.03 -19.07
CA GLY A 234 -11.55 14.01 -18.69
C GLY A 234 -11.77 13.29 -17.35
N PHE A 235 -11.18 12.11 -17.17
CA PHE A 235 -11.28 11.39 -15.91
C PHE A 235 -10.54 12.10 -14.77
N LEU A 236 -9.33 12.63 -15.01
CA LEU A 236 -8.60 13.38 -14.00
C LEU A 236 -9.33 14.65 -13.56
N ALA A 237 -9.89 15.40 -14.51
CA ALA A 237 -10.70 16.58 -14.21
C ALA A 237 -11.98 16.22 -13.44
N ALA A 238 -12.71 15.19 -13.89
CA ALA A 238 -13.90 14.71 -13.19
C ALA A 238 -13.55 14.25 -11.76
N GLY A 239 -12.46 13.52 -11.59
CA GLY A 239 -11.96 13.10 -10.29
C GLY A 239 -11.61 14.29 -9.39
N GLY A 240 -10.91 15.29 -9.92
CA GLY A 240 -10.60 16.53 -9.21
C GLY A 240 -11.83 17.28 -8.75
N VAL A 241 -12.83 17.45 -9.63
CA VAL A 241 -14.12 18.10 -9.31
C VAL A 241 -14.88 17.30 -8.24
N LEU A 242 -14.97 15.97 -8.37
CA LEU A 242 -15.66 15.13 -7.39
C LEU A 242 -14.99 15.16 -6.01
N LEU A 243 -13.64 15.14 -5.95
CA LEU A 243 -12.91 15.28 -4.69
C LEU A 243 -13.03 16.69 -4.08
N ALA A 244 -13.06 17.73 -4.90
CA ALA A 244 -13.34 19.09 -4.44
C ALA A 244 -14.77 19.21 -3.89
N ALA A 245 -15.75 18.63 -4.59
CA ALA A 245 -17.13 18.54 -4.13
C ALA A 245 -17.24 17.72 -2.83
N PHE A 246 -16.48 16.63 -2.70
CA PHE A 246 -16.39 15.87 -1.45
C PHE A 246 -15.81 16.71 -0.31
N ALA A 247 -14.70 17.43 -0.53
CA ALA A 247 -14.10 18.31 0.47
C ALA A 247 -15.07 19.40 0.93
N TRP A 248 -15.83 19.98 0.00
CA TRP A 248 -16.91 20.92 0.31
C TRP A 248 -18.03 20.26 1.10
N TRP A 249 -18.48 19.06 0.69
CA TRP A 249 -19.52 18.28 1.37
C TRP A 249 -19.15 17.98 2.82
N LEU A 250 -17.89 17.63 3.10
CA LEU A 250 -17.43 17.37 4.47
C LEU A 250 -17.62 18.54 5.43
N THR A 251 -17.69 19.78 4.93
CA THR A 251 -17.95 20.97 5.75
C THR A 251 -19.43 21.17 6.08
N ARG A 252 -20.33 20.49 5.35
CA ARG A 252 -21.79 20.64 5.45
C ARG A 252 -22.50 19.43 6.04
N ALA A 253 -21.92 18.25 5.91
CA ALA A 253 -22.52 16.99 6.35
C ALA A 253 -22.65 16.92 7.87
N ALA A 254 -23.83 16.56 8.37
CA ALA A 254 -24.07 16.35 9.81
C ALA A 254 -23.27 15.14 10.36
N HIS A 255 -23.08 14.12 9.53
CA HIS A 255 -22.34 12.91 9.86
C HIS A 255 -21.33 12.59 8.74
N PRO A 256 -20.25 13.39 8.60
CA PRO A 256 -19.34 13.24 7.47
C PRO A 256 -18.65 11.88 7.47
N LEU A 257 -18.47 11.32 6.25
CA LEU A 257 -17.71 10.07 6.06
C LEU A 257 -16.31 10.17 6.65
N LEU A 258 -15.64 11.30 6.43
CA LEU A 258 -14.31 11.62 6.92
C LEU A 258 -14.39 12.87 7.83
N PRO A 259 -14.40 12.70 9.16
CA PRO A 259 -14.42 13.84 10.06
C PRO A 259 -13.15 14.70 9.90
N LEU A 260 -13.30 15.99 9.63
CA LEU A 260 -12.20 16.91 9.38
C LEU A 260 -11.16 16.93 10.53
N ARG A 261 -11.62 16.70 11.78
CA ARG A 261 -10.71 16.55 12.94
C ARG A 261 -9.68 15.42 12.79
N VAL A 262 -9.96 14.41 11.96
CA VAL A 262 -9.02 13.30 11.70
C VAL A 262 -7.92 13.76 10.77
N VAL A 263 -8.24 14.49 9.71
CA VAL A 263 -7.29 14.90 8.67
C VAL A 263 -6.54 16.17 9.03
N LEU A 264 -7.25 17.17 9.63
CA LEU A 264 -6.69 18.49 9.93
C LEU A 264 -5.72 18.49 11.10
N ASN A 265 -5.60 17.38 11.84
CA ASN A 265 -4.52 17.27 12.82
C ASN A 265 -3.17 17.25 12.10
N ARG A 266 -2.31 18.23 12.43
CA ARG A 266 -1.07 18.50 11.70
C ARG A 266 -0.16 17.27 11.56
N ASN A 267 0.03 16.49 12.63
CA ASN A 267 0.88 15.30 12.59
C ASN A 267 0.24 14.17 11.78
N ARG A 268 -1.08 13.96 11.91
CA ARG A 268 -1.81 12.95 11.14
C ARG A 268 -1.88 13.29 9.66
N GLY A 269 -2.21 14.55 9.32
CA GLY A 269 -2.20 15.02 7.93
C GLY A 269 -0.82 14.89 7.29
N ALA A 270 0.25 15.26 8.03
CA ALA A 270 1.62 15.02 7.58
C ALA A 270 1.91 13.53 7.32
N SER A 271 1.38 12.64 8.17
CA SER A 271 1.55 11.20 8.03
C SER A 271 0.80 10.66 6.80
N TYR A 272 -0.42 11.12 6.52
CA TYR A 272 -1.16 10.74 5.30
C TYR A 272 -0.43 11.20 4.03
N LEU A 273 0.10 12.41 4.02
CA LEU A 273 0.91 12.93 2.89
C LEU A 273 2.23 12.14 2.75
N ALA A 274 2.90 11.85 3.85
CA ALA A 274 4.13 11.05 3.83
C ALA A 274 3.87 9.63 3.29
N MET A 275 2.74 9.01 3.67
CA MET A 275 2.35 7.69 3.18
C MET A 275 2.01 7.71 1.69
N PHE A 276 1.32 8.76 1.22
CA PHE A 276 1.03 8.98 -0.19
C PHE A 276 2.32 9.08 -1.02
N ILE A 277 3.26 9.90 -0.58
CA ILE A 277 4.53 10.15 -1.27
C ILE A 277 5.41 8.89 -1.24
N ALA A 278 5.55 8.25 -0.07
CA ALA A 278 6.34 7.03 0.07
C ALA A 278 5.75 5.86 -0.76
N GLY A 279 4.42 5.77 -0.84
CA GLY A 279 3.74 4.80 -1.69
C GLY A 279 4.13 4.95 -3.16
N GLY A 280 4.09 6.18 -3.69
CA GLY A 280 4.48 6.47 -5.07
C GLY A 280 5.93 6.13 -5.38
N GLY A 281 6.85 6.54 -4.51
CA GLY A 281 8.28 6.26 -4.69
C GLY A 281 8.61 4.77 -4.60
N MET A 282 7.98 4.05 -3.68
CA MET A 282 8.25 2.63 -3.44
C MET A 282 7.81 1.74 -4.61
N PHE A 283 6.62 1.95 -5.17
CA PHE A 283 6.16 1.16 -6.33
C PHE A 283 7.09 1.32 -7.53
N GLY A 284 7.58 2.54 -7.79
CA GLY A 284 8.57 2.79 -8.83
C GLY A 284 9.84 1.98 -8.65
N VAL A 285 10.35 1.90 -7.40
CA VAL A 285 11.54 1.10 -7.09
C VAL A 285 11.33 -0.37 -7.42
N PHE A 286 10.27 -0.97 -6.89
CA PHE A 286 10.01 -2.40 -7.11
C PHE A 286 9.86 -2.73 -8.60
N LEU A 287 9.15 -1.90 -9.36
CA LEU A 287 8.91 -2.12 -10.77
C LEU A 287 10.21 -2.04 -11.59
N PHE A 288 10.93 -0.92 -11.50
CA PHE A 288 12.09 -0.68 -12.37
C PHE A 288 13.31 -1.51 -11.97
N LEU A 289 13.49 -1.75 -10.66
CA LEU A 289 14.57 -2.64 -10.23
C LEU A 289 14.29 -4.10 -10.60
N THR A 290 13.04 -4.54 -10.56
CA THR A 290 12.65 -5.87 -11.08
C THR A 290 12.99 -5.99 -12.57
N TYR A 291 12.69 -4.96 -13.37
CA TYR A 291 13.06 -4.97 -14.78
C TYR A 291 14.58 -4.98 -14.98
N TYR A 292 15.33 -4.20 -14.20
CA TYR A 292 16.79 -4.22 -14.26
C TYR A 292 17.36 -5.61 -13.93
N LEU A 293 16.92 -6.23 -12.84
CA LEU A 293 17.37 -7.55 -12.43
C LEU A 293 17.02 -8.63 -13.46
N GLN A 294 15.80 -8.62 -14.01
CA GLN A 294 15.35 -9.66 -14.94
C GLN A 294 15.83 -9.44 -16.38
N ARG A 295 15.84 -8.20 -16.88
CA ARG A 295 16.17 -7.92 -18.29
C ARG A 295 17.64 -7.60 -18.51
N THR A 296 18.30 -6.95 -17.53
CA THR A 296 19.72 -6.55 -17.65
C THR A 296 20.63 -7.61 -17.02
N LEU A 297 20.34 -8.04 -15.79
CA LEU A 297 21.15 -9.06 -15.10
C LEU A 297 20.66 -10.49 -15.38
N LEU A 298 19.58 -10.68 -16.15
CA LEU A 298 19.00 -11.97 -16.54
C LEU A 298 18.67 -12.89 -15.37
N TYR A 299 18.27 -12.31 -14.23
CA TYR A 299 17.85 -13.08 -13.07
C TYR A 299 16.49 -13.74 -13.34
N SER A 300 16.34 -14.99 -12.88
CA SER A 300 15.03 -15.64 -12.84
C SER A 300 14.07 -14.88 -11.89
N PRO A 301 12.76 -15.04 -12.02
CA PRO A 301 11.80 -14.44 -11.08
C PRO A 301 12.10 -14.78 -9.62
N VAL A 302 12.51 -16.02 -9.33
CA VAL A 302 12.91 -16.47 -7.98
C VAL A 302 14.17 -15.74 -7.51
N ALA A 303 15.22 -15.68 -8.35
CA ALA A 303 16.46 -14.97 -8.01
C ALA A 303 16.21 -13.47 -7.77
N THR A 304 15.29 -12.86 -8.55
CA THR A 304 14.86 -11.48 -8.36
C THR A 304 14.20 -11.28 -7.01
N GLY A 305 13.29 -12.16 -6.60
CA GLY A 305 12.66 -12.11 -5.28
C GLY A 305 13.67 -12.25 -4.14
N LEU A 306 14.62 -13.18 -4.26
CA LEU A 306 15.69 -13.37 -3.29
C LEU A 306 16.60 -12.13 -3.18
N ALA A 307 16.83 -11.42 -4.27
CA ALA A 307 17.61 -10.19 -4.30
C ALA A 307 17.00 -9.06 -3.45
N PHE A 308 15.68 -9.03 -3.21
CA PHE A 308 15.03 -8.06 -2.34
C PHE A 308 15.08 -8.42 -0.84
N ILE A 309 15.41 -9.68 -0.47
CA ILE A 309 15.40 -10.14 0.94
C ILE A 309 16.29 -9.29 1.85
N PRO A 310 17.55 -8.92 1.50
CA PRO A 310 18.39 -8.10 2.35
C PRO A 310 17.77 -6.73 2.68
N MET A 311 17.12 -6.08 1.69
CA MET A 311 16.38 -4.84 1.90
C MET A 311 15.26 -5.03 2.92
N VAL A 312 14.47 -6.09 2.74
CA VAL A 312 13.36 -6.47 3.62
C VAL A 312 13.82 -6.69 5.05
N ALA A 313 14.87 -7.49 5.23
CA ALA A 313 15.45 -7.79 6.54
C ALA A 313 15.91 -6.51 7.26
N LEU A 314 16.61 -5.64 6.56
CA LEU A 314 17.07 -4.36 7.14
C LEU A 314 15.90 -3.41 7.41
N MET A 315 14.88 -3.38 6.55
CA MET A 315 13.67 -2.58 6.76
C MET A 315 12.93 -3.02 8.03
N ILE A 316 12.81 -4.32 8.31
CA ILE A 316 12.22 -4.86 9.54
C ILE A 316 13.05 -4.42 10.75
N ALA A 317 14.37 -4.66 10.73
CA ALA A 317 15.27 -4.30 11.81
C ALA A 317 15.24 -2.81 12.12
N THR A 318 15.26 -1.98 11.07
CA THR A 318 15.18 -0.52 11.20
C THR A 318 13.83 -0.05 11.72
N SER A 319 12.73 -0.62 11.23
CA SER A 319 11.38 -0.33 11.73
C SER A 319 11.28 -0.59 13.24
N MET A 320 11.77 -1.73 13.70
CA MET A 320 11.76 -2.09 15.12
C MET A 320 12.64 -1.15 15.96
N THR A 321 13.84 -0.85 15.48
CA THR A 321 14.75 0.08 16.18
C THR A 321 14.17 1.49 16.22
N THR A 322 13.59 1.95 15.13
CA THR A 322 12.99 3.27 15.01
C THR A 322 11.83 3.44 15.98
N THR A 323 10.91 2.49 16.02
CA THR A 323 9.72 2.60 16.88
C THR A 323 10.03 2.40 18.36
N ASN A 324 11.01 1.56 18.70
CA ASN A 324 11.33 1.25 20.10
C ASN A 324 12.37 2.19 20.72
N VAL A 325 13.27 2.79 19.90
CA VAL A 325 14.41 3.54 20.41
C VAL A 325 14.43 4.98 19.86
N LEU A 326 14.37 5.16 18.54
CA LEU A 326 14.62 6.45 17.92
C LEU A 326 13.45 7.43 18.13
N VAL A 327 12.22 7.00 17.85
CA VAL A 327 11.04 7.87 17.98
C VAL A 327 10.75 8.25 19.44
N PRO A 328 10.85 7.35 20.44
CA PRO A 328 10.70 7.73 21.85
C PRO A 328 11.75 8.76 22.32
N ARG A 329 12.98 8.69 21.82
CA ARG A 329 14.08 9.61 22.22
C ARG A 329 14.05 10.94 21.49
N PHE A 330 13.86 10.92 20.17
CA PHE A 330 14.04 12.09 19.31
C PHE A 330 12.72 12.65 18.75
N GLY A 331 11.64 11.89 18.87
CA GLY A 331 10.37 12.21 18.21
C GLY A 331 10.38 11.89 16.71
N ALA A 332 9.21 12.03 16.08
CA ALA A 332 9.06 11.70 14.66
C ALA A 332 9.64 12.76 13.71
N LYS A 333 9.73 14.02 14.17
CA LYS A 333 10.15 15.16 13.34
C LYS A 333 11.54 15.01 12.72
N PRO A 334 12.60 14.57 13.40
CA PRO A 334 13.88 14.30 12.77
C PRO A 334 13.91 12.96 12.03
N ILE A 335 13.17 11.96 12.50
CA ILE A 335 13.31 10.56 12.05
C ILE A 335 12.69 10.35 10.66
N VAL A 336 11.44 10.81 10.46
CA VAL A 336 10.75 10.59 9.18
C VAL A 336 11.42 11.33 8.02
N PRO A 337 11.78 12.63 8.15
CA PRO A 337 12.55 13.31 7.10
C PRO A 337 13.91 12.66 6.83
N LEU A 338 14.63 12.20 7.88
CA LEU A 338 15.89 11.48 7.70
C LEU A 338 15.69 10.20 6.90
N GLY A 339 14.67 9.41 7.22
CA GLY A 339 14.31 8.21 6.45
C GLY A 339 13.98 8.51 4.99
N MET A 340 13.21 9.59 4.72
CA MET A 340 12.94 10.06 3.36
C MET A 340 14.22 10.50 2.64
N GLY A 341 15.13 11.20 3.33
CA GLY A 341 16.42 11.63 2.78
C GLY A 341 17.32 10.45 2.43
N ILE A 342 17.39 9.43 3.28
CA ILE A 342 18.14 8.19 3.00
C ILE A 342 17.55 7.47 1.79
N ALA A 343 16.22 7.37 1.69
CA ALA A 343 15.56 6.76 0.53
C ALA A 343 15.82 7.56 -0.75
N ALA A 344 15.80 8.90 -0.68
CA ALA A 344 16.17 9.77 -1.81
C ALA A 344 17.62 9.54 -2.25
N ALA A 345 18.56 9.48 -1.31
CA ALA A 345 19.97 9.22 -1.60
C ALA A 345 20.19 7.85 -2.27
N ALA A 346 19.47 6.81 -1.79
CA ALA A 346 19.49 5.49 -2.43
C ALA A 346 19.00 5.55 -3.88
N MET A 347 17.93 6.33 -4.17
CA MET A 347 17.42 6.51 -5.53
C MET A 347 18.42 7.24 -6.42
N VAL A 348 19.03 8.30 -5.93
CA VAL A 348 20.09 9.01 -6.66
C VAL A 348 21.25 8.06 -6.96
N TRP A 349 21.65 7.24 -6.00
CA TRP A 349 22.70 6.25 -6.24
C TRP A 349 22.30 5.20 -7.28
N MET A 350 21.03 4.75 -7.30
CA MET A 350 20.53 3.82 -8.33
C MET A 350 20.59 4.39 -9.76
N THR A 351 20.67 5.70 -9.94
CA THR A 351 20.83 6.30 -11.29
C THR A 351 22.19 5.98 -11.91
N SER A 352 23.18 5.55 -11.13
CA SER A 352 24.51 5.16 -11.61
C SER A 352 24.62 3.71 -12.07
N LEU A 353 23.52 2.94 -12.05
CA LEU A 353 23.50 1.57 -12.57
C LEU A 353 23.75 1.56 -14.08
N ASP A 354 24.60 0.66 -14.53
CA ASP A 354 24.93 0.42 -15.93
C ASP A 354 24.74 -1.06 -16.33
N LEU A 355 25.08 -1.40 -17.59
CA LEU A 355 24.94 -2.77 -18.11
C LEU A 355 25.92 -3.78 -17.47
N THR A 356 26.96 -3.29 -16.81
CA THR A 356 28.04 -4.09 -16.20
C THR A 356 27.96 -4.12 -14.67
N SER A 357 27.06 -3.34 -14.08
CA SER A 357 26.92 -3.23 -12.63
C SER A 357 26.48 -4.55 -12.00
N GLY A 358 27.35 -5.13 -11.15
CA GLY A 358 27.04 -6.36 -10.43
C GLY A 358 26.07 -6.14 -9.27
N TYR A 359 25.32 -7.19 -8.92
CA TYR A 359 24.35 -7.13 -7.82
C TYR A 359 25.00 -6.75 -6.49
N VAL A 360 26.07 -7.45 -6.09
CA VAL A 360 26.71 -7.28 -4.75
C VAL A 360 27.35 -5.90 -4.59
N THR A 361 27.93 -5.38 -5.65
CA THR A 361 28.71 -4.14 -5.60
C THR A 361 27.87 -2.88 -5.80
N HIS A 362 26.78 -2.96 -6.56
CA HIS A 362 25.99 -1.78 -6.94
C HIS A 362 24.53 -1.85 -6.48
N VAL A 363 23.85 -2.99 -6.64
CA VAL A 363 22.41 -3.09 -6.31
C VAL A 363 22.18 -3.30 -4.81
N LEU A 364 22.91 -4.25 -4.20
CA LEU A 364 22.72 -4.62 -2.80
C LEU A 364 22.95 -3.45 -1.82
N PRO A 365 24.03 -2.63 -1.92
CA PRO A 365 24.20 -1.49 -1.04
C PRO A 365 23.04 -0.50 -1.13
N ASN A 366 22.56 -0.22 -2.34
CA ASN A 366 21.40 0.65 -2.58
C ASN A 366 20.12 0.12 -1.94
N LEU A 367 19.88 -1.19 -2.07
CA LEU A 367 18.74 -1.85 -1.43
C LEU A 367 18.81 -1.75 0.10
N LEU A 368 20.00 -1.88 0.69
CA LEU A 368 20.20 -1.71 2.12
C LEU A 368 19.91 -0.28 2.57
N PHE A 369 20.40 0.74 1.85
CA PHE A 369 20.08 2.13 2.14
C PHE A 369 18.59 2.40 2.03
N LEU A 370 17.93 1.86 1.02
CA LEU A 370 16.50 1.99 0.84
C LEU A 370 15.71 1.32 1.98
N GLY A 371 16.10 0.09 2.37
CA GLY A 371 15.51 -0.63 3.50
C GLY A 371 15.64 0.15 4.81
N LEU A 372 16.80 0.75 5.06
CA LEU A 372 17.06 1.64 6.20
C LEU A 372 16.09 2.84 6.18
N GLY A 373 16.00 3.57 5.06
CA GLY A 373 15.14 4.74 4.93
C GLY A 373 13.67 4.42 5.09
N LEU A 374 13.17 3.42 4.35
CA LEU A 374 11.76 3.02 4.39
C LEU A 374 11.34 2.43 5.74
N GLY A 375 12.25 1.70 6.42
CA GLY A 375 12.00 1.20 7.77
C GLY A 375 11.77 2.31 8.79
N MET A 376 12.50 3.44 8.66
CA MET A 376 12.28 4.63 9.49
C MET A 376 10.93 5.30 9.20
N VAL A 377 10.48 5.27 7.96
CA VAL A 377 9.27 5.97 7.50
C VAL A 377 8.00 5.19 7.83
N PHE A 378 7.85 3.97 7.27
CA PHE A 378 6.56 3.26 7.27
C PHE A 378 5.96 3.04 8.66
N ALA A 379 6.71 2.45 9.57
CA ALA A 379 6.22 2.14 10.91
C ALA A 379 5.87 3.41 11.71
N THR A 380 6.72 4.44 11.61
CA THR A 380 6.51 5.73 12.30
C THR A 380 5.28 6.43 11.77
N VAL A 381 5.15 6.54 10.45
CA VAL A 381 4.04 7.20 9.78
C VAL A 381 2.71 6.51 10.05
N MET A 382 2.66 5.18 9.95
CA MET A 382 1.44 4.41 10.26
C MET A 382 0.99 4.59 11.71
N ASN A 383 1.92 4.54 12.65
CA ASN A 383 1.61 4.77 14.07
C ASN A 383 1.07 6.18 14.31
N LEU A 384 1.73 7.22 13.79
CA LEU A 384 1.32 8.62 13.98
C LEU A 384 0.01 8.96 13.27
N ALA A 385 -0.25 8.36 12.11
CA ALA A 385 -1.47 8.55 11.35
C ALA A 385 -2.73 8.11 12.13
N THR A 386 -2.58 7.14 13.04
CA THR A 386 -3.68 6.61 13.86
C THR A 386 -3.57 6.98 15.34
N TYR A 387 -2.51 7.70 15.75
CA TYR A 387 -2.29 8.06 17.16
C TYR A 387 -3.28 9.12 17.64
N GLY A 388 -3.87 8.91 18.83
CA GLY A 388 -4.80 9.86 19.44
C GLY A 388 -6.12 10.02 18.68
N VAL A 389 -6.49 9.05 17.84
CA VAL A 389 -7.79 9.01 17.17
C VAL A 389 -8.79 8.35 18.10
N ALA A 390 -9.98 8.97 18.26
CA ALA A 390 -11.06 8.38 19.02
C ALA A 390 -11.44 6.99 18.45
N VAL A 391 -11.81 6.06 19.32
CA VAL A 391 -12.13 4.67 18.93
C VAL A 391 -13.20 4.61 17.83
N ARG A 392 -14.17 5.53 17.86
CA ARG A 392 -15.24 5.66 16.85
C ARG A 392 -14.74 6.05 15.45
N ASP A 393 -13.57 6.68 15.34
CA ASP A 393 -12.99 7.16 14.06
C ASP A 393 -11.79 6.29 13.62
N ALA A 394 -11.48 5.22 14.34
CA ALA A 394 -10.27 4.41 14.09
C ALA A 394 -10.30 3.72 12.71
N GLY A 395 -11.48 3.29 12.25
CA GLY A 395 -11.64 2.68 10.92
C GLY A 395 -11.37 3.68 9.80
N VAL A 396 -11.90 4.90 9.94
CA VAL A 396 -11.69 5.97 8.94
C VAL A 396 -10.23 6.42 8.92
N ALA A 397 -9.59 6.59 10.08
CA ALA A 397 -8.18 6.96 10.16
C ALA A 397 -7.28 5.88 9.52
N SER A 398 -7.60 4.61 9.76
CA SER A 398 -6.91 3.47 9.14
C SER A 398 -7.14 3.41 7.63
N ALA A 399 -8.37 3.67 7.19
CA ALA A 399 -8.69 3.77 5.76
C ALA A 399 -7.90 4.88 5.07
N MET A 400 -7.74 6.05 5.71
CA MET A 400 -6.92 7.15 5.18
C MET A 400 -5.46 6.75 4.96
N VAL A 401 -4.86 5.95 5.86
CA VAL A 401 -3.49 5.42 5.66
C VAL A 401 -3.43 4.57 4.40
N SER A 402 -4.34 3.60 4.30
CA SER A 402 -4.39 2.68 3.16
C SER A 402 -4.72 3.40 1.84
N THR A 403 -5.67 4.35 1.86
CA THR A 403 -6.03 5.16 0.69
C THR A 403 -4.84 6.02 0.24
N SER A 404 -4.15 6.69 1.17
CA SER A 404 -2.98 7.49 0.85
C SER A 404 -1.89 6.66 0.19
N GLN A 405 -1.59 5.47 0.73
CA GLN A 405 -0.60 4.56 0.16
C GLN A 405 -1.01 4.06 -1.23
N GLN A 406 -2.27 3.64 -1.40
CA GLN A 406 -2.75 3.05 -2.65
C GLN A 406 -2.87 4.09 -3.77
N VAL A 407 -3.45 5.25 -3.48
CA VAL A 407 -3.58 6.33 -4.47
C VAL A 407 -2.20 6.88 -4.82
N GLY A 408 -1.34 7.09 -3.82
CA GLY A 408 0.05 7.50 -4.05
C GLY A 408 0.82 6.50 -4.91
N GLY A 409 0.68 5.20 -4.63
CA GLY A 409 1.28 4.12 -5.42
C GLY A 409 0.79 4.12 -6.87
N SER A 410 -0.52 4.23 -7.09
CA SER A 410 -1.11 4.24 -8.43
C SER A 410 -0.64 5.45 -9.25
N ILE A 411 -0.67 6.65 -8.67
CA ILE A 411 -0.18 7.87 -9.32
C ILE A 411 1.32 7.78 -9.58
N GLY A 412 2.10 7.35 -8.59
CA GLY A 412 3.56 7.21 -8.70
C GLY A 412 3.93 6.24 -9.81
N THR A 413 3.32 5.06 -9.86
CA THR A 413 3.58 4.06 -10.90
C THR A 413 3.27 4.60 -12.30
N ALA A 414 2.09 5.21 -12.49
CA ALA A 414 1.70 5.73 -13.79
C ALA A 414 2.62 6.88 -14.27
N LEU A 415 2.96 7.82 -13.38
CA LEU A 415 3.87 8.92 -13.71
C LEU A 415 5.28 8.40 -14.02
N LEU A 416 5.83 7.55 -13.16
CA LEU A 416 7.18 7.02 -13.34
C LEU A 416 7.28 6.17 -14.60
N ASN A 417 6.29 5.33 -14.89
CA ASN A 417 6.28 4.51 -16.11
C ASN A 417 6.17 5.36 -17.38
N SER A 418 5.31 6.38 -17.37
CA SER A 418 5.18 7.31 -18.50
C SER A 418 6.48 8.09 -18.76
N LEU A 419 7.11 8.62 -17.72
CA LEU A 419 8.38 9.37 -17.83
C LEU A 419 9.52 8.46 -18.29
N ALA A 420 9.59 7.25 -17.76
CA ALA A 420 10.58 6.25 -18.13
C ALA A 420 10.44 5.80 -19.58
N THR A 421 9.20 5.54 -20.05
CA THR A 421 8.91 5.17 -21.44
C THR A 421 9.25 6.32 -22.39
N GLY A 422 8.87 7.55 -22.02
CA GLY A 422 9.24 8.76 -22.79
C GLY A 422 10.75 8.94 -22.92
N ALA A 423 11.50 8.69 -21.85
CA ALA A 423 12.96 8.76 -21.86
C ALA A 423 13.58 7.70 -22.77
N ALA A 424 13.10 6.45 -22.74
CA ALA A 424 13.56 5.40 -23.64
C ALA A 424 13.29 5.74 -25.11
N THR A 425 12.08 6.20 -25.41
CA THR A 425 11.69 6.61 -26.78
C THR A 425 12.55 7.77 -27.27
N SER A 426 12.75 8.80 -26.46
CA SER A 426 13.58 9.96 -26.81
C SER A 426 15.04 9.57 -27.04
N TYR A 427 15.56 8.61 -26.30
CA TYR A 427 16.92 8.09 -26.49
C TYR A 427 17.10 7.43 -27.86
N LEU A 428 16.08 6.76 -28.40
CA LEU A 428 16.11 6.04 -29.65
C LEU A 428 15.87 6.96 -30.88
N VAL A 429 15.43 8.19 -30.68
CA VAL A 429 15.24 9.14 -31.79
C VAL A 429 16.57 9.38 -32.49
N GLY A 430 16.61 9.12 -33.83
CA GLY A 430 17.81 9.28 -34.67
C GLY A 430 18.89 8.21 -34.45
N ARG A 431 18.64 7.16 -33.65
CA ARG A 431 19.56 6.03 -33.45
C ARG A 431 18.99 4.75 -34.04
N PRO A 432 19.79 3.92 -34.71
CA PRO A 432 19.31 2.64 -35.22
C PRO A 432 18.92 1.72 -34.05
N PRO A 433 17.84 0.93 -34.16
CA PRO A 433 17.36 0.04 -33.09
C PRO A 433 18.22 -1.23 -32.98
N THR A 434 19.52 -1.06 -32.75
CA THR A 434 20.43 -2.16 -32.45
C THR A 434 20.20 -2.69 -31.02
N PRO A 435 20.56 -3.96 -30.72
CA PRO A 435 20.47 -4.50 -29.37
C PRO A 435 21.17 -3.64 -28.31
N ALA A 436 22.33 -3.05 -28.68
CA ALA A 436 23.07 -2.16 -27.80
C ALA A 436 22.32 -0.85 -27.51
N ASN A 437 21.74 -0.22 -28.53
CA ASN A 437 20.96 1.02 -28.35
C ASN A 437 19.68 0.77 -27.59
N ILE A 438 19.03 -0.38 -27.78
CA ILE A 438 17.83 -0.78 -27.00
C ILE A 438 18.20 -0.98 -25.52
N ALA A 439 19.30 -1.66 -25.22
CA ALA A 439 19.77 -1.86 -23.85
C ALA A 439 20.11 -0.52 -23.17
N GLN A 440 20.76 0.40 -23.87
CA GLN A 440 21.07 1.75 -23.38
C GLN A 440 19.79 2.59 -23.16
N ALA A 441 18.80 2.49 -24.07
CA ALA A 441 17.51 3.15 -23.91
C ALA A 441 16.77 2.65 -22.64
N GLN A 442 16.85 1.35 -22.35
CA GLN A 442 16.29 0.78 -21.13
C GLN A 442 16.98 1.31 -19.88
N LEU A 443 18.32 1.39 -19.86
CA LEU A 443 19.06 1.99 -18.75
C LEU A 443 18.69 3.45 -18.54
N HIS A 444 18.56 4.21 -19.62
CA HIS A 444 18.13 5.61 -19.56
C HIS A 444 16.72 5.77 -19.00
N SER A 445 15.82 4.84 -19.35
CA SER A 445 14.48 4.71 -18.77
C SER A 445 14.54 4.48 -17.25
N TYR A 446 15.33 3.51 -16.80
CA TYR A 446 15.48 3.20 -15.37
C TYR A 446 16.09 4.36 -14.57
N SER A 447 17.16 4.96 -15.09
CA SER A 447 17.79 6.14 -14.49
C SER A 447 16.80 7.30 -14.34
N THR A 448 15.99 7.57 -15.37
CA THR A 448 14.93 8.59 -15.32
C THR A 448 13.90 8.29 -14.24
N ALA A 449 13.44 7.04 -14.15
CA ALA A 449 12.50 6.63 -13.09
C ALA A 449 13.10 6.80 -11.68
N TYR A 450 14.38 6.48 -11.50
CA TYR A 450 15.06 6.66 -10.20
C TYR A 450 15.25 8.14 -9.83
N TRP A 451 15.56 9.02 -10.78
CA TRP A 451 15.62 10.47 -10.56
C TRP A 451 14.27 11.01 -10.09
N TRP A 452 13.17 10.64 -10.72
CA TRP A 452 11.84 11.06 -10.32
C TRP A 452 11.41 10.44 -8.99
N SER A 453 11.78 9.18 -8.73
CA SER A 453 11.56 8.56 -7.41
C SER A 453 12.33 9.28 -6.31
N ALA A 454 13.58 9.70 -6.57
CA ALA A 454 14.35 10.57 -5.67
C ALA A 454 13.59 11.88 -5.40
N GLY A 455 13.03 12.51 -6.44
CA GLY A 455 12.19 13.70 -6.32
C GLY A 455 10.98 13.50 -5.41
N TYR A 456 10.27 12.36 -5.52
CA TYR A 456 9.20 11.99 -4.59
C TYR A 456 9.70 11.97 -3.14
N PHE A 457 10.81 11.29 -2.85
CA PHE A 457 11.34 11.19 -1.49
C PHE A 457 11.87 12.53 -0.97
N VAL A 458 12.46 13.37 -1.82
CA VAL A 458 12.85 14.75 -1.45
C VAL A 458 11.62 15.58 -1.13
N LEU A 459 10.54 15.48 -1.92
CA LEU A 459 9.27 16.13 -1.60
C LEU A 459 8.74 15.65 -0.24
N GLY A 460 8.79 14.34 0.01
CA GLY A 460 8.41 13.75 1.30
C GLY A 460 9.25 14.26 2.47
N LEU A 461 10.57 14.41 2.28
CA LEU A 461 11.48 15.01 3.24
C LEU A 461 11.04 16.45 3.56
N LEU A 462 10.84 17.28 2.55
CA LEU A 462 10.44 18.68 2.73
C LEU A 462 9.08 18.82 3.44
N VAL A 463 8.08 18.08 2.98
CA VAL A 463 6.73 18.04 3.56
C VAL A 463 6.79 17.64 5.04
N THR A 464 7.53 16.58 5.35
CA THR A 464 7.61 16.06 6.72
C THR A 464 8.43 16.97 7.65
N LEU A 465 9.49 17.61 7.16
CA LEU A 465 10.24 18.63 7.90
C LEU A 465 9.36 19.82 8.31
N VAL A 466 8.51 20.29 7.39
CA VAL A 466 7.65 21.47 7.62
C VAL A 466 6.45 21.12 8.50
N LEU A 467 5.79 19.99 8.23
CA LEU A 467 4.50 19.68 8.84
C LEU A 467 4.60 19.01 10.21
N TYR A 468 5.58 18.14 10.48
CA TYR A 468 5.67 17.51 11.80
C TYR A 468 6.04 18.52 12.89
N ARG A 469 5.36 18.42 14.05
CA ARG A 469 5.69 19.17 15.25
C ARG A 469 6.88 18.56 15.98
N ARG A 470 7.66 19.39 16.68
CA ARG A 470 8.74 18.92 17.57
C ARG A 470 8.17 18.25 18.81
N GLY A 471 8.85 17.24 19.33
CA GLY A 471 8.54 16.51 20.55
C GLY A 471 8.00 15.11 20.31
N ALA A 472 8.15 14.24 21.31
CA ALA A 472 7.55 12.92 21.31
C ALA A 472 6.01 13.03 21.39
N PRO A 473 5.27 12.09 20.82
CA PRO A 473 3.82 12.04 20.97
C PRO A 473 3.48 11.96 22.45
N ARG A 474 2.84 13.01 23.00
CA ARG A 474 2.33 12.96 24.38
C ARG A 474 1.12 12.06 24.42
N PRO A 475 0.96 11.13 25.41
CA PRO A 475 -0.27 10.43 25.61
C PRO A 475 -1.38 11.47 25.83
N GLN A 476 -2.29 11.60 24.89
CA GLN A 476 -3.56 12.29 25.18
C GLN A 476 -4.33 11.31 26.07
N LEU A 477 -4.50 11.68 27.33
CA LEU A 477 -5.49 11.07 28.21
C LEU A 477 -6.81 11.16 27.45
N VAL A 478 -7.43 10.00 27.23
CA VAL A 478 -8.73 9.90 26.57
C VAL A 478 -9.72 10.64 27.47
N GLU A 479 -10.09 11.83 27.04
CA GLU A 479 -11.08 12.70 27.69
C GLU A 479 -12.51 12.24 27.32
N ASP A 480 -12.79 10.94 27.54
CA ASP A 480 -14.10 10.32 27.33
C ASP A 480 -14.68 9.75 28.64
N ALA A 481 -14.31 10.35 29.78
CA ALA A 481 -14.98 10.10 31.06
C ALA A 481 -15.50 11.43 31.62
N ALA A 482 -16.41 12.08 30.91
CA ALA A 482 -17.33 12.96 31.58
C ALA A 482 -18.27 12.08 32.42
N PRO A 483 -18.31 12.21 33.77
CA PRO A 483 -19.27 11.44 34.58
C PRO A 483 -20.66 11.85 34.14
N VAL A 484 -21.48 10.87 33.83
CA VAL A 484 -22.93 11.03 33.73
C VAL A 484 -23.36 11.59 35.08
N ARG A 485 -23.70 12.88 35.13
CA ARG A 485 -24.38 13.47 36.26
C ARG A 485 -25.73 12.75 36.38
N ALA A 486 -25.89 12.15 37.56
CA ALA A 486 -27.13 11.52 38.00
C ALA A 486 -28.32 12.51 38.00
#